data_f76132720ec964b4efa0562318c63f3e
#
_entry.id   f76132720ec964b4efa0562318c63f3e
#
_cell.length_a   1.000
_cell.length_b   1.000
_cell.length_c   1.000
_cell.angle_alpha   90.00
_cell.angle_beta   90.00
_cell.angle_gamma   90.00
#
_symmetry.space_group_name_H-M   'P 1'
#
loop_
_entity.id
_entity.type
_entity.pdbx_description
1 polymer ?
#
loop_
_entity_poly.entity_id
_entity_poly.type
_entity_poly.pdbx_seq_one_letter_code
_entity_poly.pdbx_strand_id
1 'polypeptide(L)'
;MFRDLRRIKQKLSHEECIELLKNEKRAVLSVLGDDDYPYGMPVNQFYNEEDGKLYIHGSKRGHKIDAIQRHDKVSLCVYDKGYQNEGEWAYHVKSVIVFGRIELISDVDKAIDICVKLSHKFTDDKDYIEYEINKNATAVQVLAITPDHISGKAVTES
;
A
#
# COMPACT_ATOMS: atom_id res chain seq x y z
N MET A 1 -11.27 -16.68 -7.69
CA MET A 1 -12.18 -15.58 -8.09
C MET A 1 -12.45 -14.67 -6.90
N PHE A 2 -12.42 -13.37 -7.12
CA PHE A 2 -12.65 -12.38 -6.07
C PHE A 2 -14.17 -12.13 -5.91
N ARG A 3 -14.57 -11.90 -4.67
CA ARG A 3 -15.98 -11.67 -4.35
C ARG A 3 -16.38 -10.22 -4.63
N ASP A 4 -17.58 -10.02 -5.16
CA ASP A 4 -18.17 -8.70 -5.27
C ASP A 4 -18.56 -8.15 -3.90
N LEU A 5 -18.61 -6.82 -3.80
CA LEU A 5 -19.07 -6.15 -2.59
C LEU A 5 -20.55 -6.43 -2.35
N ARG A 6 -20.88 -6.89 -1.15
CA ARG A 6 -22.27 -7.15 -0.75
C ARG A 6 -23.16 -5.90 -0.87
N ARG A 7 -22.62 -4.74 -0.49
CA ARG A 7 -23.32 -3.45 -0.54
C ARG A 7 -22.84 -2.65 -1.75
N ILE A 8 -23.34 -3.01 -2.92
CA ILE A 8 -22.91 -2.45 -4.21
C ILE A 8 -23.08 -0.93 -4.30
N LYS A 9 -24.07 -0.36 -3.61
CA LYS A 9 -24.28 1.10 -3.57
C LYS A 9 -23.16 1.87 -2.89
N GLN A 10 -22.32 1.20 -2.11
CA GLN A 10 -21.17 1.78 -1.44
C GLN A 10 -19.88 1.64 -2.24
N LYS A 11 -19.94 0.95 -3.37
CA LYS A 11 -18.76 0.67 -4.20
C LYS A 11 -18.17 1.96 -4.76
N LEU A 12 -16.86 2.12 -4.57
CA LEU A 12 -16.08 3.17 -5.25
C LEU A 12 -15.81 2.77 -6.70
N SER A 13 -15.72 3.75 -7.58
CA SER A 13 -15.22 3.54 -8.93
C SER A 13 -13.73 3.16 -8.89
N HIS A 14 -13.21 2.62 -10.00
CA HIS A 14 -11.78 2.33 -10.10
C HIS A 14 -10.94 3.59 -9.91
N GLU A 15 -11.35 4.70 -10.53
CA GLU A 15 -10.67 6.00 -10.41
C GLU A 15 -10.63 6.50 -8.96
N GLU A 16 -11.73 6.36 -8.23
CA GLU A 16 -11.78 6.73 -6.81
C GLU A 16 -10.85 5.86 -5.96
N CYS A 17 -10.76 4.55 -6.27
CA CYS A 17 -9.83 3.66 -5.60
C CYS A 17 -8.37 4.09 -5.84
N ILE A 18 -8.00 4.37 -7.08
CA ILE A 18 -6.65 4.82 -7.43
C ILE A 18 -6.33 6.17 -6.76
N GLU A 19 -7.28 7.09 -6.72
CA GLU A 19 -7.09 8.38 -6.04
C GLU A 19 -6.79 8.20 -4.55
N LEU A 20 -7.51 7.29 -3.87
CA LEU A 20 -7.24 6.98 -2.47
C LEU A 20 -5.83 6.38 -2.29
N LEU A 21 -5.42 5.45 -3.15
CA LEU A 21 -4.07 4.86 -3.12
C LEU A 21 -2.98 5.91 -3.33
N LYS A 22 -3.22 6.91 -4.16
CA LYS A 22 -2.27 8.00 -4.41
C LYS A 22 -2.16 8.97 -3.23
N ASN A 23 -3.27 9.27 -2.58
CA ASN A 23 -3.33 10.30 -1.55
C ASN A 23 -2.95 9.78 -0.16
N GLU A 24 -3.23 8.52 0.15
CA GLU A 24 -2.94 7.95 1.45
C GLU A 24 -1.51 7.40 1.52
N LYS A 25 -0.81 7.76 2.59
CA LYS A 25 0.60 7.38 2.79
C LYS A 25 0.74 5.99 3.40
N ARG A 26 -0.16 5.63 4.32
CA ARG A 26 -0.08 4.40 5.11
C ARG A 26 -1.09 3.38 4.65
N ALA A 27 -0.69 2.13 4.80
CA ALA A 27 -1.52 0.97 4.50
C ALA A 27 -1.25 -0.12 5.52
N VAL A 28 -2.13 -1.11 5.55
CA VAL A 28 -1.88 -2.37 6.26
C VAL A 28 -1.62 -3.45 5.20
N LEU A 29 -0.41 -3.98 5.19
CA LEU A 29 -0.05 -5.15 4.39
C LEU A 29 -0.34 -6.41 5.18
N SER A 30 -1.07 -7.34 4.60
CA SER A 30 -1.35 -8.65 5.18
C SER A 30 -0.74 -9.74 4.32
N VAL A 31 0.03 -10.59 4.97
CA VAL A 31 0.74 -11.73 4.37
C VAL A 31 0.37 -13.02 5.11
N LEU A 32 0.66 -14.16 4.50
CA LEU A 32 0.53 -15.44 5.17
C LEU A 32 1.79 -15.68 6.03
N GLY A 33 1.65 -15.46 7.33
CA GLY A 33 2.76 -15.56 8.28
C GLY A 33 3.03 -16.97 8.77
N ASP A 34 3.81 -17.08 9.83
CA ASP A 34 4.15 -18.35 10.46
C ASP A 34 2.91 -19.06 10.99
N ASP A 35 2.90 -20.39 10.93
CA ASP A 35 1.78 -21.25 11.36
C ASP A 35 0.45 -20.88 10.68
N ASP A 36 0.52 -20.38 9.45
CA ASP A 36 -0.64 -19.94 8.66
C ASP A 36 -1.44 -18.77 9.26
N TYR A 37 -0.89 -18.08 10.25
CA TYR A 37 -1.53 -16.88 10.77
C TYR A 37 -1.48 -15.75 9.73
N PRO A 38 -2.63 -15.10 9.44
CA PRO A 38 -2.60 -13.83 8.70
C PRO A 38 -1.78 -12.81 9.50
N TYR A 39 -0.73 -12.30 8.89
CA TYR A 39 0.15 -11.32 9.53
C TYR A 39 -0.05 -9.95 8.86
N GLY A 40 -0.67 -9.03 9.60
CA GLY A 40 -0.93 -7.65 9.15
C GLY A 40 0.02 -6.67 9.83
N MET A 41 0.61 -5.76 9.03
CA MET A 41 1.53 -4.75 9.54
C MET A 41 1.35 -3.41 8.84
N PRO A 42 1.54 -2.28 9.55
CA PRO A 42 1.52 -0.97 8.91
C PRO A 42 2.75 -0.79 8.01
N VAL A 43 2.52 -0.23 6.83
CA VAL A 43 3.57 0.10 5.87
C VAL A 43 3.28 1.45 5.23
N ASN A 44 4.28 2.11 4.70
CA ASN A 44 4.12 3.22 3.78
C ASN A 44 4.04 2.67 2.36
N GLN A 45 3.11 3.18 1.56
CA GLN A 45 2.89 2.68 0.21
C GLN A 45 2.95 3.80 -0.83
N PHE A 46 3.32 3.41 -2.04
CA PHE A 46 3.34 4.28 -3.21
C PHE A 46 2.69 3.56 -4.40
N TYR A 47 1.63 4.17 -4.94
CA TYR A 47 1.02 3.70 -6.19
C TYR A 47 1.73 4.36 -7.37
N ASN A 48 2.30 3.54 -8.25
CA ASN A 48 2.99 4.03 -9.45
C ASN A 48 2.04 3.96 -10.65
N GLU A 49 1.63 5.12 -11.14
CA GLU A 49 0.72 5.21 -12.29
C GLU A 49 1.35 4.68 -13.59
N GLU A 50 2.67 4.69 -13.70
CA GLU A 50 3.37 4.25 -14.91
C GLU A 50 3.21 2.74 -15.16
N ASP A 51 3.17 1.93 -14.09
CA ASP A 51 3.08 0.48 -14.20
C ASP A 51 1.88 -0.13 -13.48
N GLY A 52 1.10 0.68 -12.75
CA GLY A 52 -0.07 0.21 -12.01
C GLY A 52 0.24 -0.64 -10.78
N LYS A 53 1.48 -0.65 -10.32
CA LYS A 53 1.91 -1.40 -9.15
C LYS A 53 1.97 -0.55 -7.90
N LEU A 54 1.86 -1.22 -6.76
CA LEU A 54 2.08 -0.60 -5.46
C LEU A 54 3.43 -1.01 -4.92
N TYR A 55 4.15 -0.05 -4.40
CA TYR A 55 5.50 -0.24 -3.88
C TYR A 55 5.56 0.09 -2.40
N ILE A 56 6.31 -0.73 -1.68
CA ILE A 56 6.65 -0.51 -0.28
C ILE A 56 8.14 -0.73 -0.10
N HIS A 57 8.71 -0.16 0.95
CA HIS A 57 10.09 -0.41 1.31
C HIS A 57 10.19 -0.83 2.77
N GLY A 58 11.26 -1.50 3.09
CA GLY A 58 11.53 -1.95 4.44
C GLY A 58 12.89 -2.61 4.57
N SER A 59 13.06 -3.34 5.64
CA SER A 59 14.28 -4.11 5.90
C SER A 59 14.39 -5.30 4.94
N LYS A 60 15.62 -5.71 4.67
CA LYS A 60 15.92 -6.89 3.83
C LYS A 60 15.64 -8.22 4.53
N ARG A 61 15.39 -8.20 5.82
CA ARG A 61 15.20 -9.39 6.66
C ARG A 61 13.98 -9.22 7.55
N GLY A 62 13.46 -10.33 8.02
CA GLY A 62 12.41 -10.38 9.01
C GLY A 62 11.21 -11.22 8.57
N HIS A 63 10.24 -11.32 9.46
CA HIS A 63 9.04 -12.17 9.29
C HIS A 63 8.31 -11.87 7.97
N LYS A 64 8.16 -10.60 7.63
CA LYS A 64 7.53 -10.18 6.38
C LYS A 64 8.24 -10.77 5.16
N ILE A 65 9.57 -10.63 5.10
CA ILE A 65 10.37 -11.12 3.97
C ILE A 65 10.30 -12.64 3.86
N ASP A 66 10.46 -13.33 4.97
CA ASP A 66 10.37 -14.81 4.99
C ASP A 66 8.98 -15.28 4.53
N ALA A 67 7.92 -14.63 5.00
CA ALA A 67 6.55 -14.96 4.66
C ALA A 67 6.27 -14.81 3.15
N ILE A 68 6.65 -13.69 2.55
CA ILE A 68 6.40 -13.45 1.11
C ILE A 68 7.26 -14.31 0.20
N GLN A 69 8.43 -14.74 0.64
CA GLN A 69 9.24 -15.70 -0.11
C GLN A 69 8.62 -17.11 -0.13
N ARG A 70 7.87 -17.47 0.91
CA ARG A 70 7.11 -18.73 0.94
C ARG A 70 5.79 -18.65 0.18
N HIS A 71 5.12 -17.49 0.24
CA HIS A 71 3.80 -17.30 -0.35
C HIS A 71 3.61 -15.85 -0.79
N ASP A 72 3.44 -15.64 -2.08
CA ASP A 72 3.48 -14.32 -2.70
C ASP A 72 2.12 -13.60 -2.77
N LYS A 73 1.02 -14.27 -2.45
CA LYS A 73 -0.30 -13.62 -2.44
C LYS A 73 -0.49 -12.81 -1.17
N VAL A 74 -0.84 -11.56 -1.36
CA VAL A 74 -0.99 -10.59 -0.26
C VAL A 74 -2.26 -9.76 -0.43
N SER A 75 -2.65 -9.08 0.64
CA SER A 75 -3.62 -8.01 0.57
C SER A 75 -3.06 -6.72 1.17
N LEU A 76 -3.44 -5.60 0.59
CA LEU A 76 -3.10 -4.28 1.07
C LEU A 76 -4.38 -3.51 1.34
N CYS A 77 -4.57 -3.03 2.56
CA CYS A 77 -5.72 -2.24 2.95
C CYS A 77 -5.30 -0.79 3.17
N VAL A 78 -5.94 0.11 2.44
CA VAL A 78 -5.75 1.56 2.56
C VAL A 78 -7.08 2.20 2.92
N TYR A 79 -7.08 3.10 3.87
CA TYR A 79 -8.27 3.84 4.25
C TYR A 79 -7.92 5.27 4.63
N ASP A 80 -8.85 6.18 4.42
CA ASP A 80 -8.67 7.58 4.77
C ASP A 80 -8.99 7.81 6.27
N LYS A 81 -8.71 9.00 6.75
CA LYS A 81 -9.05 9.39 8.13
C LYS A 81 -10.55 9.67 8.32
N GLY A 82 -11.30 9.73 7.22
CA GLY A 82 -12.71 10.07 7.24
C GLY A 82 -12.99 11.53 7.57
N TYR A 83 -14.28 11.87 7.56
CA TYR A 83 -14.76 13.19 7.95
C TYR A 83 -16.14 13.06 8.62
N GLN A 84 -16.48 14.07 9.42
CA GLN A 84 -17.82 14.26 10.00
C GLN A 84 -18.43 15.52 9.42
N ASN A 85 -19.72 15.48 9.14
CA ASN A 85 -20.47 16.71 8.89
C ASN A 85 -20.83 17.40 10.22
N GLU A 86 -21.01 18.72 10.14
CA GLU A 86 -21.43 19.48 11.32
C GLU A 86 -22.80 18.97 11.84
N GLY A 87 -22.86 18.70 13.13
CA GLY A 87 -24.06 18.16 13.77
C GLY A 87 -24.25 16.64 13.69
N GLU A 88 -23.39 15.94 12.93
CA GLU A 88 -23.40 14.48 12.85
C GLU A 88 -22.30 13.88 13.71
N TRP A 89 -22.57 12.72 14.32
CA TRP A 89 -21.53 11.96 15.01
C TRP A 89 -20.92 10.86 14.15
N ALA A 90 -21.57 10.55 13.03
CA ALA A 90 -21.09 9.52 12.09
C ALA A 90 -19.88 9.97 11.30
N TYR A 91 -18.93 9.06 11.11
CA TYR A 91 -17.79 9.26 10.19
C TYR A 91 -18.09 8.70 8.80
N HIS A 92 -17.68 9.44 7.80
CA HIS A 92 -17.70 9.02 6.40
C HIS A 92 -16.29 8.61 6.01
N VAL A 93 -16.08 7.33 5.74
CA VAL A 93 -14.76 6.72 5.51
C VAL A 93 -14.73 6.01 4.16
N LYS A 94 -13.64 6.20 3.42
CA LYS A 94 -13.33 5.42 2.22
C LYS A 94 -12.22 4.44 2.52
N SER A 95 -12.34 3.23 1.97
CA SER A 95 -11.30 2.21 2.05
C SER A 95 -11.14 1.48 0.73
N VAL A 96 -9.93 1.01 0.47
CA VAL A 96 -9.58 0.21 -0.71
C VAL A 96 -8.81 -1.02 -0.23
N ILE A 97 -9.19 -2.18 -0.77
CA ILE A 97 -8.45 -3.42 -0.59
C ILE A 97 -7.90 -3.86 -1.93
N VAL A 98 -6.60 -4.09 -1.95
CA VAL A 98 -5.88 -4.62 -3.10
C VAL A 98 -5.49 -6.06 -2.79
N PHE A 99 -5.93 -7.00 -3.61
CA PHE A 99 -5.36 -8.35 -3.64
C PHE A 99 -4.35 -8.42 -4.76
N GLY A 100 -3.18 -8.97 -4.49
CA GLY A 100 -2.13 -9.04 -5.49
C GLY A 100 -1.02 -10.00 -5.12
N ARG A 101 0.00 -9.99 -5.96
CA ARG A 101 1.22 -10.75 -5.76
C ARG A 101 2.38 -9.81 -5.50
N ILE A 102 3.18 -10.14 -4.50
CA ILE A 102 4.31 -9.33 -4.07
C ILE A 102 5.63 -9.99 -4.47
N GLU A 103 6.56 -9.15 -4.90
CA GLU A 103 7.92 -9.59 -5.25
C GLU A 103 8.96 -8.62 -4.68
N LEU A 104 10.16 -9.16 -4.43
CA LEU A 104 11.31 -8.33 -4.08
C LEU A 104 11.93 -7.74 -5.36
N ILE A 105 12.23 -6.46 -5.32
CA ILE A 105 12.91 -5.78 -6.43
C ILE A 105 14.42 -5.90 -6.20
N SER A 106 15.09 -6.61 -7.11
CA SER A 106 16.54 -6.83 -7.06
C SER A 106 17.32 -5.82 -7.90
N ASP A 107 16.69 -5.17 -8.88
CA ASP A 107 17.30 -4.13 -9.70
C ASP A 107 17.54 -2.87 -8.84
N VAL A 108 18.80 -2.54 -8.59
CA VAL A 108 19.21 -1.44 -7.71
C VAL A 108 18.74 -0.09 -8.25
N ASP A 109 18.87 0.15 -9.55
CA ASP A 109 18.48 1.42 -10.15
C ASP A 109 16.96 1.63 -10.07
N LYS A 110 16.18 0.58 -10.32
CA LYS A 110 14.74 0.60 -10.14
C LYS A 110 14.34 0.83 -8.69
N ALA A 111 15.00 0.16 -7.75
CA ALA A 111 14.75 0.32 -6.33
C ALA A 111 15.01 1.77 -5.87
N ILE A 112 16.09 2.38 -6.33
CA ILE A 112 16.43 3.78 -6.03
C ILE A 112 15.36 4.72 -6.60
N ASP A 113 14.98 4.55 -7.86
CA ASP A 113 13.94 5.36 -8.50
C ASP A 113 12.61 5.30 -7.73
N ILE A 114 12.20 4.12 -7.31
CA ILE A 114 10.99 3.93 -6.50
C ILE A 114 11.14 4.59 -5.12
N CYS A 115 12.28 4.47 -4.46
CA CYS A 115 12.52 5.15 -3.19
C CYS A 115 12.43 6.67 -3.29
N VAL A 116 12.94 7.25 -4.38
CA VAL A 116 12.81 8.69 -4.67
C VAL A 116 11.33 9.07 -4.81
N LYS A 117 10.59 8.36 -5.64
CA LYS A 117 9.16 8.61 -5.89
C LYS A 117 8.32 8.45 -4.61
N LEU A 118 8.58 7.43 -3.83
CA LEU A 118 7.91 7.21 -2.54
C LEU A 118 8.21 8.35 -1.56
N SER A 119 9.46 8.81 -1.51
CA SER A 119 9.88 9.90 -0.63
C SER A 119 9.15 11.20 -0.93
N HIS A 120 8.81 11.46 -2.19
CA HIS A 120 8.03 12.64 -2.60
C HIS A 120 6.59 12.66 -2.05
N LYS A 121 6.06 11.55 -1.55
CA LYS A 121 4.80 11.55 -0.80
C LYS A 121 4.93 12.23 0.57
N PHE A 122 6.14 12.34 1.09
CA PHE A 122 6.40 12.84 2.45
C PHE A 122 7.07 14.21 2.48
N THR A 123 7.89 14.52 1.47
CA THR A 123 8.64 15.77 1.39
C THR A 123 8.99 16.12 -0.05
N ASP A 124 9.11 17.42 -0.35
CA ASP A 124 9.61 17.93 -1.63
C ASP A 124 11.07 18.36 -1.54
N ASP A 125 11.72 18.18 -0.40
CA ASP A 125 13.12 18.52 -0.18
C ASP A 125 14.04 17.51 -0.90
N LYS A 126 14.49 17.88 -2.09
CA LYS A 126 15.32 17.04 -2.95
C LYS A 126 16.67 16.70 -2.33
N ASP A 127 17.28 17.64 -1.63
CA ASP A 127 18.58 17.44 -1.00
C ASP A 127 18.47 16.45 0.15
N TYR A 128 17.40 16.54 0.94
CA TYR A 128 17.11 15.59 2.01
C TYR A 128 16.85 14.19 1.45
N ILE A 129 16.06 14.07 0.40
CA ILE A 129 15.77 12.78 -0.27
C ILE A 129 17.08 12.15 -0.78
N GLU A 130 17.92 12.91 -1.47
CA GLU A 130 19.19 12.43 -1.99
C GLU A 130 20.12 11.96 -0.86
N TYR A 131 20.19 12.72 0.21
CA TYR A 131 20.97 12.35 1.40
C TYR A 131 20.51 11.02 2.01
N GLU A 132 19.19 10.87 2.25
CA GLU A 132 18.64 9.66 2.85
C GLU A 132 18.80 8.43 1.94
N ILE A 133 18.66 8.59 0.65
CA ILE A 133 18.85 7.50 -0.33
C ILE A 133 20.31 7.07 -0.36
N ASN A 134 21.24 8.00 -0.44
CA ASN A 134 22.67 7.69 -0.44
C ASN A 134 23.11 6.98 0.84
N LYS A 135 22.51 7.36 1.97
CA LYS A 135 22.81 6.76 3.29
C LYS A 135 22.24 5.35 3.43
N ASN A 136 21.07 5.08 2.91
CA ASN A 136 20.27 3.89 3.23
C ASN A 136 20.05 2.93 2.03
N ALA A 137 20.48 3.27 0.83
CA ALA A 137 20.17 2.52 -0.39
C ALA A 137 20.52 1.03 -0.33
N THR A 138 21.61 0.66 0.36
CA THR A 138 22.04 -0.73 0.50
C THR A 138 21.29 -1.50 1.58
N ALA A 139 20.66 -0.80 2.53
CA ALA A 139 19.95 -1.40 3.67
C ALA A 139 18.47 -1.63 3.41
N VAL A 140 17.91 -1.03 2.36
CA VAL A 140 16.48 -1.02 2.07
C VAL A 140 16.13 -2.07 1.03
N GLN A 141 15.06 -2.82 1.28
CA GLN A 141 14.41 -3.69 0.31
C GLN A 141 13.15 -3.02 -0.22
N VAL A 142 13.06 -2.90 -1.52
CA VAL A 142 11.84 -2.47 -2.20
C VAL A 142 11.02 -3.70 -2.61
N LEU A 143 9.72 -3.63 -2.36
CA LEU A 143 8.75 -4.67 -2.67
C LEU A 143 7.72 -4.10 -3.63
N ALA A 144 7.34 -4.87 -4.64
CA ALA A 144 6.32 -4.50 -5.62
C ALA A 144 5.12 -5.42 -5.51
N ILE A 145 3.92 -4.85 -5.41
CA ILE A 145 2.66 -5.59 -5.49
C ILE A 145 2.05 -5.35 -6.87
N THR A 146 1.87 -6.43 -7.61
CA THR A 146 1.11 -6.42 -8.85
C THR A 146 -0.35 -6.73 -8.50
N PRO A 147 -1.29 -5.77 -8.67
CA PRO A 147 -2.68 -6.01 -8.31
C PRO A 147 -3.34 -7.06 -9.22
N ASP A 148 -4.03 -8.02 -8.60
CA ASP A 148 -4.96 -8.92 -9.27
C ASP A 148 -6.39 -8.38 -9.18
N HIS A 149 -6.71 -7.67 -8.09
CA HIS A 149 -8.04 -7.12 -7.85
C HIS A 149 -7.97 -5.91 -6.93
N ILE A 150 -8.62 -4.84 -7.34
CA ILE A 150 -8.76 -3.61 -6.55
C ILE A 150 -10.23 -3.34 -6.33
N SER A 151 -10.65 -3.20 -5.08
CA SER A 151 -12.01 -2.82 -4.74
C SER A 151 -12.02 -1.80 -3.61
N GLY A 152 -12.98 -0.92 -3.64
CA GLY A 152 -13.15 0.10 -2.62
C GLY A 152 -14.59 0.36 -2.27
N LYS A 153 -14.80 0.90 -1.09
CA LYS A 153 -16.13 1.29 -0.61
C LYS A 153 -16.08 2.58 0.20
N ALA A 154 -17.19 3.32 0.13
CA ALA A 154 -17.48 4.43 1.02
C ALA A 154 -18.50 3.97 2.06
N VAL A 155 -18.20 4.17 3.33
CA VAL A 155 -19.03 3.73 4.46
C VAL A 155 -19.33 4.91 5.36
N THR A 156 -20.57 4.98 5.82
CA THR A 156 -20.95 5.85 6.93
C THR A 156 -20.96 5.01 8.21
N GLU A 157 -20.02 5.30 9.09
CA GLU A 157 -19.89 4.63 10.38
C GLU A 157 -20.76 5.35 11.43
N SER A 158 -21.74 4.64 11.93
CA SER A 158 -22.67 5.18 12.91
C SER A 158 -22.77 4.29 14.14
#